data_4cb1a28b64efa84538f123d972b785b3
#
_entry.id   4cb1a28b64efa84538f123d972b785b3
#
_cell.length_a   1.000
_cell.length_b   1.000
_cell.length_c   1.000
_cell.angle_alpha   90.00
_cell.angle_beta   90.00
_cell.angle_gamma   90.00
#
_symmetry.space_group_name_H-M   'P 1'
#
loop_
_entity.id
_entity.type
_entity.pdbx_description
1 polymer ?
#
loop_
_entity_poly.entity_id
_entity_poly.type
_entity_poly.pdbx_seq_one_letter_code
_entity_poly.pdbx_strand_id
1 'polypeptide(L)'
;RHLCLSFLNFVDYNNIKNKYLKLYIKYMVSVRCKMAVKEVLKKLGLHFIVVELGVVEIMEDLNAEALKDLSLLLKEVELELMDDKRAILIEKIKNVIVEMVHYTEERPKTNFSDYLSDKLKHDYTYLANLFSEVTGTTIEHYIIAHKIERVKELILYDELNLTEIFYLMNYSSVAHLSTQFKKVTGLSPSHFKQLKDKRRSPIEEIGNISKQNVNPSIDSN
;
A
#
# COMPACT_ATOMS: atom_id res chain seq x y z
N ARG A 1 53.14 -8.09 -27.58
CA ARG A 1 51.92 -7.82 -28.38
C ARG A 1 50.75 -7.89 -27.44
N HIS A 2 50.73 -6.92 -26.58
CA HIS A 2 49.63 -6.66 -25.65
C HIS A 2 49.27 -5.21 -25.80
N LEU A 3 48.07 -4.92 -26.09
CA LEU A 3 47.45 -3.62 -25.87
C LEU A 3 45.96 -3.76 -26.21
N CYS A 4 45.13 -3.74 -25.19
CA CYS A 4 43.88 -2.98 -25.22
C CYS A 4 42.97 -3.48 -24.12
N LEU A 5 43.10 -2.91 -22.94
CA LEU A 5 42.09 -3.02 -21.87
C LEU A 5 42.34 -1.88 -20.88
N SER A 6 41.84 -0.72 -21.20
CA SER A 6 41.66 0.34 -20.19
C SER A 6 40.91 1.51 -20.82
N PHE A 7 39.58 1.41 -20.91
CA PHE A 7 38.67 2.55 -20.95
C PHE A 7 37.28 2.05 -20.58
N LEU A 8 37.14 1.53 -19.38
CA LEU A 8 35.85 1.54 -18.71
C LEU A 8 35.82 2.82 -17.88
N ASN A 9 35.21 3.84 -18.48
CA ASN A 9 34.91 5.10 -17.84
C ASN A 9 34.19 4.84 -16.52
N PHE A 10 34.82 5.32 -15.47
CA PHE A 10 34.25 5.55 -14.15
C PHE A 10 33.11 6.57 -14.34
N VAL A 11 31.94 6.05 -14.66
CA VAL A 11 30.73 6.87 -14.70
C VAL A 11 30.41 7.20 -13.25
N ASP A 12 30.56 8.47 -12.92
CA ASP A 12 30.29 9.06 -11.61
C ASP A 12 28.87 8.65 -11.16
N TYR A 13 28.82 7.69 -10.25
CA TYR A 13 27.57 7.19 -9.66
C TYR A 13 26.77 8.27 -8.91
N ASN A 14 27.42 9.38 -8.56
CA ASN A 14 26.81 10.52 -7.89
C ASN A 14 26.08 11.50 -8.85
N ASN A 15 26.34 11.42 -10.16
CA ASN A 15 25.72 12.29 -11.17
C ASN A 15 24.47 11.69 -11.82
N ILE A 16 24.17 10.41 -11.54
CA ILE A 16 22.99 9.69 -12.08
C ILE A 16 21.73 10.01 -11.27
N LYS A 17 21.87 10.50 -10.05
CA LYS A 17 20.72 10.74 -9.13
C LYS A 17 19.72 11.83 -9.56
N ASN A 18 20.03 12.65 -10.58
CA ASN A 18 19.19 13.78 -10.99
C ASN A 18 18.65 13.68 -12.42
N LYS A 19 18.69 12.51 -13.06
CA LYS A 19 18.32 12.38 -14.49
C LYS A 19 16.92 11.82 -14.74
N TYR A 20 16.18 11.47 -13.66
CA TYR A 20 14.90 10.77 -13.79
C TYR A 20 13.79 11.55 -13.09
N LEU A 21 12.66 11.72 -13.79
CA LEU A 21 11.49 12.33 -13.19
C LEU A 21 10.74 11.31 -12.33
N LYS A 22 10.57 11.63 -11.04
CA LYS A 22 9.82 10.81 -10.09
C LYS A 22 8.40 11.32 -9.97
N LEU A 23 7.45 10.47 -10.33
CA LEU A 23 6.03 10.73 -10.27
C LEU A 23 5.39 9.92 -9.14
N TYR A 24 4.44 10.50 -8.44
CA TYR A 24 3.69 9.85 -7.37
C TYR A 24 2.25 9.64 -7.82
N ILE A 25 1.76 8.41 -7.63
CA ILE A 25 0.44 7.98 -8.10
C ILE A 25 -0.34 7.39 -6.92
N LYS A 26 -1.52 7.92 -6.68
CA LYS A 26 -2.45 7.49 -5.63
C LYS A 26 -3.22 6.25 -6.05
N TYR A 27 -3.65 5.45 -5.09
CA TYR A 27 -4.42 4.21 -5.24
C TYR A 27 -3.67 3.04 -5.88
N MET A 28 -2.36 3.13 -6.03
CA MET A 28 -1.54 2.00 -6.49
C MET A 28 -1.28 0.99 -5.36
N VAL A 29 -2.19 0.06 -5.13
CA VAL A 29 -2.14 -0.89 -4.00
C VAL A 29 -1.91 -2.34 -4.43
N SER A 30 -1.83 -2.63 -5.72
CA SER A 30 -1.72 -4.00 -6.23
C SER A 30 -0.79 -4.12 -7.45
N VAL A 31 -0.40 -5.34 -7.77
CA VAL A 31 0.37 -5.65 -8.99
C VAL A 31 -0.42 -5.24 -10.25
N ARG A 32 -1.76 -5.35 -10.23
CA ARG A 32 -2.62 -4.92 -11.33
C ARG A 32 -2.47 -3.41 -11.60
N CYS A 33 -2.40 -2.61 -10.54
CA CYS A 33 -2.15 -1.16 -10.68
C CYS A 33 -0.79 -0.88 -11.33
N LYS A 34 0.27 -1.63 -10.94
CA LYS A 34 1.58 -1.50 -11.60
C LYS A 34 1.51 -1.83 -13.09
N MET A 35 0.74 -2.86 -13.48
CA MET A 35 0.54 -3.22 -14.89
C MET A 35 -0.23 -2.14 -15.64
N ALA A 36 -1.33 -1.62 -15.07
CA ALA A 36 -2.10 -0.53 -15.67
C ALA A 36 -1.24 0.72 -15.91
N VAL A 37 -0.44 1.12 -14.92
CA VAL A 37 0.50 2.25 -15.07
C VAL A 37 1.50 2.01 -16.20
N LYS A 38 2.09 0.81 -16.29
CA LYS A 38 3.03 0.47 -17.37
C LYS A 38 2.37 0.60 -18.75
N GLU A 39 1.12 0.19 -18.90
CA GLU A 39 0.39 0.32 -20.17
C GLU A 39 0.07 1.79 -20.49
N VAL A 40 -0.31 2.61 -19.49
CA VAL A 40 -0.51 4.05 -19.67
C VAL A 40 0.78 4.73 -20.13
N LEU A 41 1.91 4.44 -19.48
CA LEU A 41 3.22 5.00 -19.87
C LEU A 41 3.61 4.60 -21.29
N LYS A 42 3.41 3.34 -21.67
CA LYS A 42 3.66 2.86 -23.04
C LYS A 42 2.79 3.57 -24.08
N LYS A 43 1.49 3.80 -23.80
CA LYS A 43 0.58 4.54 -24.70
C LYS A 43 1.08 5.96 -24.98
N LEU A 44 1.72 6.58 -23.99
CA LEU A 44 2.32 7.91 -24.10
C LEU A 44 3.75 7.90 -24.66
N GLY A 45 4.33 6.72 -24.97
CA GLY A 45 5.70 6.59 -25.40
C GLY A 45 6.74 6.93 -24.35
N LEU A 46 6.36 6.85 -23.05
CA LEU A 46 7.25 7.15 -21.91
C LEU A 46 8.01 5.91 -21.48
N HIS A 47 9.32 6.09 -21.22
CA HIS A 47 10.20 5.02 -20.76
C HIS A 47 10.34 5.06 -19.25
N PHE A 48 9.96 3.99 -18.58
CA PHE A 48 10.06 3.87 -17.12
C PHE A 48 11.23 2.99 -16.72
N ILE A 49 11.85 3.34 -15.60
CA ILE A 49 12.94 2.59 -14.96
C ILE A 49 12.38 1.75 -13.83
N VAL A 50 11.51 2.37 -13.01
CA VAL A 50 10.90 1.76 -11.83
C VAL A 50 9.41 2.01 -11.86
N VAL A 51 8.61 0.98 -11.59
CA VAL A 51 7.18 1.08 -11.30
C VAL A 51 6.89 0.28 -10.04
N GLU A 52 6.79 0.99 -8.92
CA GLU A 52 6.47 0.45 -7.61
C GLU A 52 5.14 0.99 -7.08
N LEU A 53 4.65 0.45 -5.96
CA LEU A 53 3.39 0.92 -5.39
C LEU A 53 3.50 2.41 -5.03
N GLY A 54 2.67 3.21 -5.69
CA GLY A 54 2.59 4.65 -5.47
C GLY A 54 3.71 5.49 -6.06
N VAL A 55 4.69 4.92 -6.78
CA VAL A 55 5.80 5.68 -7.37
C VAL A 55 6.24 5.12 -8.72
N VAL A 56 6.55 6.03 -9.63
CA VAL A 56 7.11 5.73 -10.96
C VAL A 56 8.33 6.62 -11.19
N GLU A 57 9.40 6.05 -11.73
CA GLU A 57 10.56 6.79 -12.23
C GLU A 57 10.62 6.64 -13.75
N ILE A 58 10.57 7.77 -14.46
CA ILE A 58 10.63 7.83 -15.93
C ILE A 58 11.88 8.55 -16.39
N MET A 59 12.27 8.29 -17.63
CA MET A 59 13.50 8.85 -18.23
C MET A 59 13.28 10.27 -18.77
N GLU A 60 12.06 10.60 -19.16
CA GLU A 60 11.70 11.84 -19.80
C GLU A 60 11.33 12.93 -18.79
N ASP A 61 11.65 14.16 -19.13
CA ASP A 61 11.05 15.35 -18.52
C ASP A 61 9.71 15.62 -19.19
N LEU A 62 8.65 15.82 -18.36
CA LEU A 62 7.31 16.08 -18.87
C LEU A 62 6.99 17.57 -18.82
N ASN A 63 6.52 18.09 -19.93
CA ASN A 63 5.89 19.42 -19.95
C ASN A 63 4.48 19.37 -19.36
N ALA A 64 3.84 20.54 -19.20
CA ALA A 64 2.50 20.65 -18.59
C ALA A 64 1.42 19.90 -19.38
N GLU A 65 1.54 19.82 -20.70
CA GLU A 65 0.60 19.11 -21.58
C GLU A 65 0.73 17.61 -21.41
N ALA A 66 1.96 17.06 -21.46
CA ALA A 66 2.22 15.65 -21.24
C ALA A 66 1.82 15.18 -19.82
N LEU A 67 2.01 16.02 -18.78
CA LEU A 67 1.52 15.75 -17.42
C LEU A 67 -0.01 15.69 -17.37
N LYS A 68 -0.69 16.55 -18.11
CA LYS A 68 -2.15 16.56 -18.19
C LYS A 68 -2.67 15.30 -18.88
N ASP A 69 -2.06 14.91 -20.01
CA ASP A 69 -2.43 13.69 -20.73
C ASP A 69 -2.18 12.44 -19.88
N LEU A 70 -1.04 12.37 -19.18
CA LEU A 70 -0.76 11.31 -18.22
C LEU A 70 -1.81 11.27 -17.11
N SER A 71 -2.18 12.42 -16.54
CA SER A 71 -3.20 12.52 -15.49
C SER A 71 -4.57 12.03 -15.98
N LEU A 72 -4.96 12.35 -17.23
CA LEU A 72 -6.22 11.90 -17.81
C LEU A 72 -6.24 10.38 -18.00
N LEU A 73 -5.18 9.80 -18.60
CA LEU A 73 -5.10 8.35 -18.81
C LEU A 73 -5.00 7.56 -17.50
N LEU A 74 -4.35 8.12 -16.47
CA LEU A 74 -4.34 7.49 -15.14
C LEU A 74 -5.74 7.46 -14.52
N LYS A 75 -6.54 8.52 -14.68
CA LYS A 75 -7.93 8.56 -14.19
C LYS A 75 -8.84 7.53 -14.88
N GLU A 76 -8.60 7.20 -16.16
CA GLU A 76 -9.35 6.14 -16.86
C GLU A 76 -9.16 4.76 -16.21
N VAL A 77 -8.06 4.54 -15.51
CA VAL A 77 -7.74 3.31 -14.77
C VAL A 77 -7.85 3.49 -13.25
N GLU A 78 -8.63 4.50 -12.80
CA GLU A 78 -8.92 4.80 -11.40
C GLU A 78 -7.67 5.15 -10.56
N LEU A 79 -6.63 5.69 -11.19
CA LEU A 79 -5.41 6.15 -10.55
C LEU A 79 -5.29 7.68 -10.65
N GLU A 80 -4.57 8.32 -9.72
CA GLU A 80 -4.45 9.77 -9.66
C GLU A 80 -2.99 10.20 -9.51
N LEU A 81 -2.55 11.12 -10.40
CA LEU A 81 -1.23 11.75 -10.28
C LEU A 81 -1.23 12.78 -9.15
N MET A 82 -0.17 12.78 -8.33
CA MET A 82 -0.07 13.61 -7.12
C MET A 82 1.05 14.63 -7.22
N ASP A 83 0.81 15.82 -6.69
CA ASP A 83 1.77 16.93 -6.61
C ASP A 83 1.96 17.49 -5.17
N ASP A 84 1.02 17.25 -4.26
CA ASP A 84 1.11 17.69 -2.86
C ASP A 84 2.03 16.78 -2.04
N LYS A 85 3.08 17.36 -1.44
CA LYS A 85 4.07 16.64 -0.63
C LYS A 85 3.47 15.91 0.59
N ARG A 86 2.45 16.50 1.23
CA ARG A 86 1.76 15.87 2.39
C ARG A 86 0.95 14.69 1.93
N ALA A 87 0.18 14.84 0.86
CA ALA A 87 -0.59 13.76 0.26
C ALA A 87 0.31 12.63 -0.25
N ILE A 88 1.43 12.96 -0.89
CA ILE A 88 2.46 11.99 -1.31
C ILE A 88 3.00 11.20 -0.11
N LEU A 89 3.28 11.85 1.03
CA LEU A 89 3.79 11.17 2.21
C LEU A 89 2.73 10.25 2.83
N ILE A 90 1.47 10.66 2.84
CA ILE A 90 0.35 9.81 3.28
C ILE A 90 0.24 8.55 2.42
N GLU A 91 0.30 8.68 1.09
CA GLU A 91 0.25 7.51 0.20
C GLU A 91 1.47 6.60 0.37
N LYS A 92 2.66 7.15 0.63
CA LYS A 92 3.84 6.35 0.99
C LYS A 92 3.62 5.55 2.27
N ILE A 93 3.02 6.15 3.32
CA ILE A 93 2.67 5.43 4.56
C ILE A 93 1.72 4.27 4.24
N LYS A 94 0.64 4.53 3.50
CA LYS A 94 -0.33 3.50 3.11
C LYS A 94 0.32 2.37 2.32
N ASN A 95 1.14 2.69 1.33
CA ASN A 95 1.82 1.70 0.50
C ASN A 95 2.78 0.81 1.29
N VAL A 96 3.54 1.38 2.24
CA VAL A 96 4.42 0.59 3.14
C VAL A 96 3.59 -0.37 3.98
N ILE A 97 2.41 0.05 4.48
CA ILE A 97 1.51 -0.82 5.25
C ILE A 97 0.95 -1.94 4.38
N VAL A 98 0.46 -1.62 3.18
CA VAL A 98 -0.06 -2.61 2.22
C VAL A 98 1.01 -3.61 1.84
N GLU A 99 2.21 -3.15 1.48
CA GLU A 99 3.36 -4.00 1.16
C GLU A 99 3.65 -4.97 2.31
N MET A 100 3.77 -4.45 3.53
CA MET A 100 4.08 -5.24 4.72
C MET A 100 3.00 -6.28 5.04
N VAL A 101 1.72 -5.94 4.90
CA VAL A 101 0.62 -6.83 5.32
C VAL A 101 0.27 -7.86 4.25
N HIS A 102 0.33 -7.48 2.96
CA HIS A 102 -0.19 -8.31 1.88
C HIS A 102 0.88 -8.99 1.03
N TYR A 103 2.10 -8.42 0.94
CA TYR A 103 3.12 -8.87 -0.01
C TYR A 103 4.45 -9.30 0.62
N THR A 104 4.70 -9.03 1.90
CA THR A 104 5.94 -9.40 2.56
C THR A 104 5.80 -10.77 3.21
N GLU A 105 6.63 -11.74 2.82
CA GLU A 105 6.73 -13.06 3.45
C GLU A 105 7.58 -13.02 4.72
N GLU A 106 8.61 -12.18 4.73
CA GLU A 106 9.51 -12.02 5.87
C GLU A 106 9.00 -10.96 6.85
N ARG A 107 8.99 -11.33 8.14
CA ARG A 107 8.60 -10.41 9.22
C ARG A 107 9.67 -9.33 9.42
N PRO A 108 9.30 -8.05 9.56
CA PRO A 108 10.24 -7.04 10.05
C PRO A 108 10.80 -7.50 11.40
N LYS A 109 12.12 -7.48 11.54
CA LYS A 109 12.82 -7.81 12.81
C LYS A 109 12.62 -6.74 13.89
N THR A 110 12.17 -5.56 13.48
CA THR A 110 11.91 -4.39 14.33
C THR A 110 10.40 -4.19 14.53
N ASN A 111 10.03 -3.38 15.52
CA ASN A 111 8.64 -2.97 15.67
C ASN A 111 8.20 -2.14 14.44
N PHE A 112 6.89 -2.01 14.26
CA PHE A 112 6.34 -1.34 13.07
C PHE A 112 6.70 0.15 13.00
N SER A 113 6.75 0.85 14.14
CA SER A 113 7.08 2.28 14.19
C SER A 113 8.50 2.53 13.69
N ASP A 114 9.46 1.72 14.11
CA ASP A 114 10.84 1.82 13.66
C ASP A 114 10.97 1.46 12.18
N TYR A 115 10.29 0.39 11.74
CA TYR A 115 10.26 0.00 10.33
C TYR A 115 9.74 1.13 9.43
N LEU A 116 8.63 1.77 9.83
CA LEU A 116 8.03 2.87 9.08
C LEU A 116 8.94 4.10 9.05
N SER A 117 9.52 4.45 10.21
CA SER A 117 10.46 5.57 10.33
C SER A 117 11.70 5.36 9.45
N ASP A 118 12.25 4.15 9.45
CA ASP A 118 13.42 3.81 8.64
C ASP A 118 13.12 3.82 7.13
N LYS A 119 11.98 3.29 6.73
CA LYS A 119 11.55 3.26 5.32
C LYS A 119 11.30 4.67 4.78
N LEU A 120 10.64 5.52 5.57
CA LEU A 120 10.20 6.85 5.11
C LEU A 120 11.16 7.97 5.50
N LYS A 121 12.17 7.69 6.35
CA LYS A 121 13.15 8.66 6.84
C LYS A 121 12.52 9.86 7.55
N HIS A 122 11.48 9.59 8.32
CA HIS A 122 10.75 10.54 9.16
C HIS A 122 10.50 9.94 10.55
N ASP A 123 10.41 10.81 11.56
CA ASP A 123 10.02 10.41 12.91
C ASP A 123 8.58 9.84 12.91
N TYR A 124 8.35 8.75 13.67
CA TYR A 124 7.05 8.09 13.73
C TYR A 124 5.94 8.99 14.26
N THR A 125 6.24 9.82 15.26
CA THR A 125 5.26 10.75 15.84
C THR A 125 4.76 11.74 14.79
N TYR A 126 5.67 12.26 13.98
CA TYR A 126 5.32 13.14 12.86
C TYR A 126 4.44 12.41 11.84
N LEU A 127 4.82 11.17 11.43
CA LEU A 127 4.04 10.36 10.49
C LEU A 127 2.64 10.06 11.02
N ALA A 128 2.51 9.67 12.30
CA ALA A 128 1.26 9.34 12.94
C ALA A 128 0.31 10.54 13.06
N ASN A 129 0.84 11.70 13.44
CA ASN A 129 0.06 12.94 13.53
C ASN A 129 -0.43 13.37 12.14
N LEU A 130 0.46 13.42 11.15
CA LEU A 130 0.11 13.77 9.77
C LEU A 130 -0.94 12.82 9.19
N PHE A 131 -0.75 11.50 9.41
CA PHE A 131 -1.69 10.49 8.92
C PHE A 131 -3.07 10.69 9.54
N SER A 132 -3.13 10.87 10.86
CA SER A 132 -4.40 11.06 11.57
C SER A 132 -5.11 12.35 11.19
N GLU A 133 -4.37 13.46 11.00
CA GLU A 133 -4.91 14.74 10.56
C GLU A 133 -5.56 14.65 9.17
N VAL A 134 -4.88 13.98 8.23
CA VAL A 134 -5.33 13.94 6.82
C VAL A 134 -6.37 12.85 6.58
N THR A 135 -6.25 11.68 7.23
CA THR A 135 -7.11 10.53 6.96
C THR A 135 -8.28 10.36 7.94
N GLY A 136 -8.23 11.05 9.09
CA GLY A 136 -9.21 10.91 10.17
C GLY A 136 -9.13 9.59 10.95
N THR A 137 -8.07 8.77 10.72
CA THR A 137 -7.83 7.51 11.42
C THR A 137 -6.37 7.38 11.81
N THR A 138 -6.03 6.48 12.74
CA THR A 138 -4.63 6.27 13.13
C THR A 138 -3.96 5.23 12.24
N ILE A 139 -2.62 5.28 12.17
CA ILE A 139 -1.81 4.27 11.47
C ILE A 139 -2.11 2.87 12.03
N GLU A 140 -2.24 2.72 13.34
CA GLU A 140 -2.54 1.43 13.99
C GLU A 140 -3.91 0.88 13.56
N HIS A 141 -4.95 1.72 13.52
CA HIS A 141 -6.26 1.31 13.02
C HIS A 141 -6.21 0.91 11.55
N TYR A 142 -5.45 1.64 10.74
CA TYR A 142 -5.27 1.32 9.33
C TYR A 142 -4.57 -0.03 9.15
N ILE A 143 -3.50 -0.32 9.92
CA ILE A 143 -2.81 -1.62 9.93
C ILE A 143 -3.78 -2.74 10.35
N ILE A 144 -4.56 -2.52 11.42
CA ILE A 144 -5.51 -3.52 11.91
C ILE A 144 -6.54 -3.85 10.82
N ALA A 145 -7.08 -2.84 10.14
CA ALA A 145 -8.04 -3.03 9.06
C ALA A 145 -7.46 -3.92 7.94
N HIS A 146 -6.25 -3.61 7.48
CA HIS A 146 -5.55 -4.40 6.46
C HIS A 146 -5.22 -5.82 6.94
N LYS A 147 -4.76 -5.99 8.18
CA LYS A 147 -4.51 -7.32 8.76
C LYS A 147 -5.79 -8.16 8.81
N ILE A 148 -6.91 -7.60 9.22
CA ILE A 148 -8.19 -8.33 9.27
C ILE A 148 -8.66 -8.68 7.86
N GLU A 149 -8.48 -7.81 6.87
CA GLU A 149 -8.80 -8.12 5.49
C GLU A 149 -7.95 -9.30 4.97
N ARG A 150 -6.64 -9.29 5.26
CA ARG A 150 -5.75 -10.41 4.92
C ARG A 150 -6.15 -11.70 5.64
N VAL A 151 -6.56 -11.63 6.90
CA VAL A 151 -7.08 -12.80 7.65
C VAL A 151 -8.36 -13.35 6.99
N LYS A 152 -9.30 -12.49 6.56
CA LYS A 152 -10.49 -12.94 5.81
C LYS A 152 -10.11 -13.66 4.52
N GLU A 153 -9.15 -13.13 3.80
CA GLU A 153 -8.60 -13.76 2.60
C GLU A 153 -8.06 -15.16 2.89
N LEU A 154 -7.18 -15.29 3.88
CA LEU A 154 -6.56 -16.57 4.27
C LEU A 154 -7.60 -17.60 4.74
N ILE A 155 -8.64 -17.17 5.47
CA ILE A 155 -9.76 -18.03 5.87
C ILE A 155 -10.54 -18.51 4.63
N LEU A 156 -10.74 -17.64 3.63
CA LEU A 156 -11.50 -17.99 2.43
C LEU A 156 -10.77 -18.96 1.51
N TYR A 157 -9.44 -18.84 1.41
CA TYR A 157 -8.63 -19.81 0.63
C TYR A 157 -8.53 -21.18 1.31
N ASP A 158 -8.78 -21.27 2.63
CA ASP A 158 -8.82 -22.50 3.42
C ASP A 158 -7.53 -23.35 3.37
N GLU A 159 -6.41 -22.73 3.03
CA GLU A 159 -5.11 -23.38 2.97
C GLU A 159 -4.43 -23.44 4.33
N LEU A 160 -4.82 -22.53 5.26
CA LEU A 160 -4.23 -22.40 6.59
C LEU A 160 -5.30 -22.51 7.68
N ASN A 161 -4.94 -23.16 8.79
CA ASN A 161 -5.75 -23.14 9.99
C ASN A 161 -5.56 -21.83 10.79
N LEU A 162 -6.45 -21.56 11.77
CA LEU A 162 -6.38 -20.33 12.56
C LEU A 162 -5.08 -20.14 13.33
N THR A 163 -4.43 -21.26 13.72
CA THR A 163 -3.14 -21.22 14.41
C THR A 163 -2.02 -20.80 13.46
N GLU A 164 -2.02 -21.28 12.24
CA GLU A 164 -1.07 -20.85 11.21
C GLU A 164 -1.30 -19.38 10.80
N ILE A 165 -2.57 -18.97 10.66
CA ILE A 165 -2.92 -17.58 10.33
C ILE A 165 -2.45 -16.62 11.43
N PHE A 166 -2.62 -16.94 12.75
CA PHE A 166 -2.16 -16.03 13.79
C PHE A 166 -0.63 -15.88 13.79
N TYR A 167 0.10 -16.96 13.54
CA TYR A 167 1.55 -16.89 13.38
C TYR A 167 1.96 -16.05 12.18
N LEU A 168 1.34 -16.29 11.03
CA LEU A 168 1.63 -15.56 9.80
C LEU A 168 1.37 -14.05 9.96
N MET A 169 0.24 -13.69 10.60
CA MET A 169 -0.17 -12.31 10.79
C MET A 169 0.44 -11.62 12.02
N ASN A 170 1.36 -12.33 12.70
CA ASN A 170 2.09 -11.82 13.88
C ASN A 170 1.17 -11.30 14.99
N TYR A 171 0.19 -12.11 15.39
CA TYR A 171 -0.59 -11.89 16.60
C TYR A 171 0.09 -12.59 17.78
N SER A 172 -0.16 -12.10 19.00
CA SER A 172 0.40 -12.70 20.22
C SER A 172 -0.28 -14.01 20.61
N SER A 173 -1.52 -14.24 20.16
CA SER A 173 -2.28 -15.47 20.38
C SER A 173 -3.46 -15.57 19.41
N VAL A 174 -3.99 -16.79 19.25
CA VAL A 174 -5.25 -17.03 18.52
C VAL A 174 -6.42 -16.29 19.14
N ALA A 175 -6.45 -16.16 20.49
CA ALA A 175 -7.48 -15.41 21.20
C ALA A 175 -7.41 -13.92 20.87
N HIS A 176 -6.22 -13.34 20.79
CA HIS A 176 -6.03 -11.94 20.38
C HIS A 176 -6.52 -11.72 18.95
N LEU A 177 -6.12 -12.56 17.99
CA LEU A 177 -6.64 -12.51 16.63
C LEU A 177 -8.18 -12.58 16.61
N SER A 178 -8.76 -13.55 17.30
CA SER A 178 -10.22 -13.75 17.32
C SER A 178 -10.98 -12.55 17.90
N THR A 179 -10.44 -11.97 18.97
CA THR A 179 -11.03 -10.78 19.60
C THR A 179 -10.95 -9.57 18.66
N GLN A 180 -9.81 -9.34 18.05
CA GLN A 180 -9.63 -8.22 17.12
C GLN A 180 -10.46 -8.41 15.84
N PHE A 181 -10.50 -9.61 15.28
CA PHE A 181 -11.33 -9.96 14.14
C PHE A 181 -12.82 -9.69 14.43
N LYS A 182 -13.32 -10.16 15.59
CA LYS A 182 -14.71 -9.92 16.02
C LYS A 182 -14.99 -8.42 16.21
N LYS A 183 -14.04 -7.66 16.77
CA LYS A 183 -14.19 -6.21 16.96
C LYS A 183 -14.36 -5.47 15.64
N VAL A 184 -13.66 -5.89 14.59
CA VAL A 184 -13.69 -5.22 13.28
C VAL A 184 -14.85 -5.71 12.41
N THR A 185 -15.14 -7.02 12.42
CA THR A 185 -16.12 -7.64 11.50
C THR A 185 -17.48 -7.93 12.12
N GLY A 186 -17.59 -7.86 13.45
CA GLY A 186 -18.79 -8.31 14.21
C GLY A 186 -18.88 -9.83 14.38
N LEU A 187 -18.04 -10.63 13.74
CA LEU A 187 -18.10 -12.09 13.68
C LEU A 187 -16.83 -12.73 14.25
N SER A 188 -16.93 -13.93 14.83
CA SER A 188 -15.73 -14.72 15.09
C SER A 188 -15.14 -15.28 13.79
N PRO A 189 -13.82 -15.56 13.72
CA PRO A 189 -13.20 -16.19 12.55
C PRO A 189 -13.88 -17.50 12.13
N SER A 190 -14.26 -18.35 13.10
CA SER A 190 -14.94 -19.64 12.83
C SER A 190 -16.33 -19.40 12.24
N HIS A 191 -17.09 -18.44 12.76
CA HIS A 191 -18.41 -18.09 12.21
C HIS A 191 -18.27 -17.50 10.82
N PHE A 192 -17.30 -16.60 10.58
CA PHE A 192 -17.01 -16.04 9.27
C PHE A 192 -16.71 -17.13 8.24
N LYS A 193 -15.94 -18.17 8.61
CA LYS A 193 -15.65 -19.34 7.76
C LYS A 193 -16.91 -20.10 7.34
N GLN A 194 -17.91 -20.19 8.24
CA GLN A 194 -19.16 -20.91 8.00
C GLN A 194 -20.16 -20.15 7.10
N LEU A 195 -19.99 -18.84 6.94
CA LEU A 195 -20.90 -18.06 6.07
C LEU A 195 -20.74 -18.44 4.61
N LYS A 196 -21.89 -18.70 3.94
CA LYS A 196 -21.94 -19.02 2.51
C LYS A 196 -21.57 -17.81 1.62
N ASP A 197 -21.98 -16.63 2.02
CA ASP A 197 -21.72 -15.37 1.29
C ASP A 197 -20.68 -14.55 2.04
N LYS A 198 -19.42 -14.88 1.77
CA LYS A 198 -18.27 -14.26 2.42
C LYS A 198 -17.80 -13.07 1.58
N ARG A 199 -18.14 -11.84 2.02
CA ARG A 199 -17.74 -10.61 1.32
C ARG A 199 -16.39 -10.11 1.84
N ARG A 200 -15.57 -9.63 0.89
CA ARG A 200 -14.30 -8.94 1.15
C ARG A 200 -14.41 -7.51 0.64
N SER A 201 -13.82 -6.58 1.37
CA SER A 201 -13.66 -5.21 0.89
C SER A 201 -12.47 -5.11 -0.05
N PRO A 202 -12.53 -4.33 -1.13
CA PRO A 202 -11.36 -4.01 -1.94
C PRO A 202 -10.26 -3.38 -1.08
N ILE A 203 -8.99 -3.64 -1.41
CA ILE A 203 -7.85 -3.09 -0.67
C ILE A 203 -7.87 -1.56 -0.66
N GLU A 204 -8.35 -0.95 -1.74
CA GLU A 204 -8.48 0.50 -1.94
C GLU A 204 -9.45 1.16 -0.95
N GLU A 205 -10.47 0.41 -0.48
CA GLU A 205 -11.50 0.90 0.44
C GLU A 205 -11.15 0.68 1.90
N ILE A 206 -10.12 -0.14 2.19
CA ILE A 206 -9.72 -0.45 3.57
C ILE A 206 -9.16 0.80 4.25
N GLY A 207 -9.67 1.09 5.43
CA GLY A 207 -9.22 2.25 6.23
C GLY A 207 -9.97 3.55 5.94
N ASN A 208 -10.88 3.60 4.95
CA ASN A 208 -11.75 4.74 4.69
C ASN A 208 -13.08 4.68 5.49
N ILE A 209 -13.16 3.81 6.51
CA ILE A 209 -14.40 3.47 7.25
C ILE A 209 -14.77 4.54 8.29
N SER A 210 -14.60 5.81 8.01
CA SER A 210 -15.05 6.85 8.97
C SER A 210 -16.46 7.38 8.74
N LYS A 211 -17.27 6.85 7.82
CA LYS A 211 -18.61 7.39 7.55
C LYS A 211 -19.78 6.42 7.36
N GLN A 212 -19.60 5.11 7.55
CA GLN A 212 -20.72 4.19 7.43
C GLN A 212 -20.76 3.25 8.66
N ASN A 213 -21.51 3.60 9.67
CA ASN A 213 -22.25 2.77 10.59
C ASN A 213 -22.49 3.50 11.92
N VAL A 214 -23.35 4.51 11.86
CA VAL A 214 -24.18 4.88 13.00
C VAL A 214 -25.60 4.83 12.49
N ASN A 215 -26.18 3.63 12.49
CA ASN A 215 -27.60 3.41 12.82
C ASN A 215 -27.91 1.91 12.84
N PRO A 216 -28.11 1.31 14.03
CA PRO A 216 -29.23 0.42 14.19
C PRO A 216 -30.33 1.21 14.94
N SER A 217 -31.34 1.66 14.22
CA SER A 217 -32.62 1.96 14.79
C SER A 217 -33.12 0.72 15.51
N ILE A 218 -33.03 0.74 16.83
CA ILE A 218 -33.79 -0.12 17.70
C ILE A 218 -35.20 0.44 17.67
N ASP A 219 -36.00 -0.08 16.76
CA ASP A 219 -37.46 0.06 16.87
C ASP A 219 -37.94 -0.94 17.91
N SER A 220 -38.35 -0.33 19.03
CA SER A 220 -39.17 -0.94 20.08
C SER A 220 -40.52 -1.37 19.51
N ASN A 221 -40.84 -2.63 19.66
CA ASN A 221 -42.18 -3.13 19.99
C ASN A 221 -42.07 -4.48 20.68
#